data_bfc9416b43f2f73ef62aa7d730a93f0b
#
_entry.id   bfc9416b43f2f73ef62aa7d730a93f0b
#
_cell.length_a   1.000
_cell.length_b   1.000
_cell.length_c   1.000
_cell.angle_alpha   90.00
_cell.angle_beta   90.00
_cell.angle_gamma   90.00
#
_symmetry.space_group_name_H-M   'P 1'
#
loop_
_entity.id
_entity.type
_entity.pdbx_description
1 polymer ?
#
loop_
_entity_poly.entity_id
_entity_poly.type
_entity_poly.pdbx_seq_one_letter_code
_entity_poly.pdbx_strand_id
1 'polypeptide(L)'
;DERLIEKNLKVLKEVMDRTGCRILLAQKAISMFSLYPLIGRYLSGTAASSLFEARLGFEEMKGGEVHIYSPAYREDEFDEIVGICDHIIFNSFSQWDKYRDRVKASGRKIECGLRINPEYSEIETDIYNPCCTGSRLGITLENFRDDALEGVDGLHFHTMCEQKSDVLKRT
;
A
#
# COMPACT_ATOMS: atom_id res chain seq x y z
N ASP A 1 -15.18 11.28 -18.81
CA ASP A 1 -15.46 10.40 -19.94
C ASP A 1 -14.83 9.02 -19.67
N GLU A 2 -15.66 8.01 -19.49
CA GLU A 2 -15.22 6.64 -19.18
C GLU A 2 -14.33 6.03 -20.27
N ARG A 3 -14.56 6.39 -21.54
CA ARG A 3 -13.72 5.91 -22.65
C ARG A 3 -12.26 6.35 -22.53
N LEU A 4 -12.02 7.56 -21.99
CA LEU A 4 -10.65 8.05 -21.75
C LEU A 4 -10.02 7.34 -20.56
N ILE A 5 -10.81 7.08 -19.51
CA ILE A 5 -10.36 6.29 -18.36
C ILE A 5 -9.99 4.88 -18.82
N GLU A 6 -10.86 4.22 -19.57
CA GLU A 6 -10.60 2.90 -20.09
C GLU A 6 -9.35 2.84 -20.99
N LYS A 7 -9.14 3.85 -21.84
CA LYS A 7 -7.92 3.96 -22.64
C LYS A 7 -6.67 4.01 -21.77
N ASN A 8 -6.68 4.78 -20.68
CA ASN A 8 -5.56 4.86 -19.75
C ASN A 8 -5.36 3.54 -18.98
N LEU A 9 -6.45 2.90 -18.55
CA LEU A 9 -6.40 1.60 -17.87
C LEU A 9 -5.79 0.51 -18.76
N LYS A 10 -6.07 0.50 -20.06
CA LYS A 10 -5.45 -0.44 -21.02
C LYS A 10 -3.92 -0.30 -21.08
N VAL A 11 -3.41 0.95 -20.99
CA VAL A 11 -1.95 1.17 -20.92
C VAL A 11 -1.35 0.57 -19.64
N LEU A 12 -2.01 0.79 -18.49
CA LEU A 12 -1.56 0.19 -17.22
C LEU A 12 -1.64 -1.33 -17.26
N LYS A 13 -2.70 -1.90 -17.83
CA LYS A 13 -2.84 -3.35 -18.00
C LYS A 13 -1.73 -3.93 -18.87
N GLU A 14 -1.38 -3.27 -19.97
CA GLU A 14 -0.26 -3.69 -20.83
C GLU A 14 1.07 -3.73 -20.05
N VAL A 15 1.32 -2.73 -19.19
CA VAL A 15 2.52 -2.72 -18.32
C VAL A 15 2.51 -3.94 -17.40
N MET A 16 1.37 -4.22 -16.74
CA MET A 16 1.23 -5.38 -15.85
C MET A 16 1.50 -6.69 -16.61
N ASP A 17 0.94 -6.85 -17.80
CA ASP A 17 1.09 -8.07 -18.61
C ASP A 17 2.54 -8.29 -19.09
N ARG A 18 3.26 -7.21 -19.35
CA ARG A 18 4.66 -7.27 -19.82
C ARG A 18 5.67 -7.50 -18.70
N THR A 19 5.37 -7.03 -17.50
CA THR A 19 6.34 -6.99 -16.39
C THR A 19 6.01 -7.97 -15.27
N GLY A 20 4.77 -8.45 -15.21
CA GLY A 20 4.29 -9.26 -14.09
C GLY A 20 4.00 -8.46 -12.82
N CYS A 21 4.17 -7.13 -12.84
CA CYS A 21 3.83 -6.31 -11.69
C CYS A 21 2.31 -6.22 -11.50
N ARG A 22 1.88 -5.88 -10.29
CA ARG A 22 0.49 -5.56 -9.97
C ARG A 22 0.35 -4.05 -9.78
N ILE A 23 -0.68 -3.47 -10.37
CA ILE A 23 -1.00 -2.05 -10.21
C ILE A 23 -2.32 -1.95 -9.46
N LEU A 24 -2.34 -1.13 -8.41
CA LEU A 24 -3.49 -0.89 -7.56
C LEU A 24 -4.02 0.54 -7.78
N LEU A 25 -5.32 0.71 -7.57
CA LEU A 25 -5.94 2.04 -7.50
C LEU A 25 -5.62 2.67 -6.15
N ALA A 26 -4.85 3.76 -6.14
CA ALA A 26 -4.64 4.57 -4.95
C ALA A 26 -5.89 5.40 -4.65
N GLN A 27 -6.68 4.99 -3.65
CA GLN A 27 -7.98 5.61 -3.36
C GLN A 27 -7.84 7.07 -2.89
N LYS A 28 -6.74 7.43 -2.21
CA LYS A 28 -6.45 8.84 -1.87
C LYS A 28 -6.36 9.78 -3.08
N ALA A 29 -6.04 9.24 -4.26
CA ALA A 29 -5.95 10.02 -5.49
C ALA A 29 -7.30 10.10 -6.20
N ILE A 30 -8.09 9.03 -6.17
CA ILE A 30 -9.43 8.98 -6.76
C ILE A 30 -10.30 7.96 -6.01
N SER A 31 -11.39 8.45 -5.41
CA SER A 31 -12.38 7.65 -4.69
C SER A 31 -13.76 7.70 -5.35
N MET A 32 -13.81 7.89 -6.66
CA MET A 32 -15.06 7.86 -7.43
C MET A 32 -15.51 6.41 -7.59
N PHE A 33 -16.15 5.87 -6.56
CA PHE A 33 -16.52 4.44 -6.45
C PHE A 33 -17.39 3.93 -7.59
N SER A 34 -18.22 4.77 -8.23
CA SER A 34 -18.99 4.39 -9.41
C SER A 34 -18.13 3.90 -10.59
N LEU A 35 -16.83 4.22 -10.59
CA LEU A 35 -15.87 3.73 -11.59
C LEU A 35 -15.13 2.46 -11.15
N TYR A 36 -15.25 2.02 -9.91
CA TYR A 36 -14.51 0.85 -9.41
C TYR A 36 -14.82 -0.45 -10.18
N PRO A 37 -16.07 -0.72 -10.59
CA PRO A 37 -16.35 -1.87 -11.45
C PRO A 37 -15.65 -1.81 -12.82
N LEU A 38 -15.47 -0.61 -13.38
CA LEU A 38 -14.69 -0.43 -14.62
C LEU A 38 -13.20 -0.62 -14.36
N ILE A 39 -12.65 0.03 -13.32
CA ILE A 39 -11.24 0.00 -12.97
C ILE A 39 -10.79 -1.42 -12.60
N GLY A 40 -11.59 -2.15 -11.84
CA GLY A 40 -11.31 -3.53 -11.39
C GLY A 40 -11.22 -4.56 -12.53
N ARG A 41 -11.68 -4.23 -13.74
CA ARG A 41 -11.44 -5.08 -14.93
C ARG A 41 -10.00 -5.02 -15.43
N TYR A 42 -9.24 -4.03 -15.02
CA TYR A 42 -7.89 -3.75 -15.51
C TYR A 42 -6.83 -3.80 -14.42
N LEU A 43 -7.12 -3.23 -13.24
CA LEU A 43 -6.18 -3.19 -12.12
C LEU A 43 -6.39 -4.36 -11.15
N SER A 44 -5.36 -4.67 -10.36
CA SER A 44 -5.36 -5.81 -9.44
C SER A 44 -6.18 -5.59 -8.17
N GLY A 45 -6.47 -4.34 -7.81
CA GLY A 45 -7.19 -4.01 -6.59
C GLY A 45 -7.03 -2.56 -6.18
N THR A 46 -7.18 -2.29 -4.89
CA THR A 46 -7.15 -0.97 -4.29
C THR A 46 -6.04 -0.84 -3.25
N ALA A 47 -5.50 0.38 -3.09
CA ALA A 47 -4.59 0.75 -2.02
C ALA A 47 -5.27 1.78 -1.12
N ALA A 48 -5.46 1.41 0.16
CA ALA A 48 -6.16 2.17 1.18
C ALA A 48 -5.21 2.79 2.20
N SER A 49 -5.57 3.95 2.74
CA SER A 49 -4.85 4.64 3.82
C SER A 49 -5.60 4.61 5.16
N SER A 50 -6.81 4.05 5.17
CA SER A 50 -7.68 3.94 6.34
C SER A 50 -8.66 2.77 6.20
N LEU A 51 -9.30 2.39 7.32
CA LEU A 51 -10.38 1.40 7.29
C LEU A 51 -11.50 1.79 6.33
N PHE A 52 -11.88 3.08 6.27
CA PHE A 52 -12.98 3.52 5.39
C PHE A 52 -12.65 3.37 3.91
N GLU A 53 -11.40 3.65 3.52
CA GLU A 53 -10.94 3.38 2.15
C GLU A 53 -10.86 1.87 1.89
N ALA A 54 -10.40 1.07 2.86
CA ALA A 54 -10.37 -0.39 2.73
C ALA A 54 -11.77 -0.98 2.52
N ARG A 55 -12.76 -0.53 3.31
CA ARG A 55 -14.18 -0.88 3.12
C ARG A 55 -14.67 -0.52 1.70
N LEU A 56 -14.41 0.71 1.28
CA LEU A 56 -14.82 1.18 -0.04
C LEU A 56 -14.23 0.29 -1.15
N GLY A 57 -12.94 -0.03 -1.07
CA GLY A 57 -12.30 -0.95 -2.02
C GLY A 57 -12.91 -2.34 -2.00
N PHE A 58 -13.12 -2.89 -0.82
CA PHE A 58 -13.72 -4.22 -0.61
C PHE A 58 -15.17 -4.31 -1.12
N GLU A 59 -15.96 -3.27 -0.89
CA GLU A 59 -17.37 -3.24 -1.26
C GLU A 59 -17.60 -2.95 -2.74
N GLU A 60 -16.82 -2.06 -3.34
CA GLU A 60 -17.08 -1.51 -4.67
C GLU A 60 -16.20 -2.10 -5.78
N MET A 61 -14.99 -2.62 -5.46
CA MET A 61 -14.12 -3.30 -6.43
C MET A 61 -14.13 -4.81 -6.18
N LYS A 62 -15.27 -5.45 -6.44
CA LYS A 62 -15.44 -6.89 -6.20
C LYS A 62 -14.42 -7.73 -6.95
N GLY A 63 -13.75 -8.64 -6.20
CA GLY A 63 -12.72 -9.55 -6.75
C GLY A 63 -11.34 -8.91 -6.89
N GLY A 64 -11.18 -7.63 -6.58
CA GLY A 64 -9.88 -6.97 -6.47
C GLY A 64 -9.27 -7.17 -5.07
N GLU A 65 -7.94 -7.15 -5.00
CA GLU A 65 -7.22 -7.17 -3.74
C GLU A 65 -7.39 -5.85 -2.97
N VAL A 66 -7.45 -5.92 -1.65
CA VAL A 66 -7.47 -4.74 -0.77
C VAL A 66 -6.15 -4.66 -0.02
N HIS A 67 -5.35 -3.68 -0.36
CA HIS A 67 -4.09 -3.39 0.32
C HIS A 67 -4.28 -2.19 1.24
N ILE A 68 -3.70 -2.24 2.44
CA ILE A 68 -3.76 -1.10 3.37
C ILE A 68 -2.37 -0.76 3.91
N TYR A 69 -2.08 0.54 3.95
CA TYR A 69 -1.00 1.11 4.73
C TYR A 69 -1.51 2.30 5.52
N SER A 70 -1.28 2.29 6.84
CA SER A 70 -1.48 3.44 7.71
C SER A 70 -0.29 3.58 8.66
N PRO A 71 0.21 4.80 8.92
CA PRO A 71 1.29 5.02 9.89
C PRO A 71 0.95 4.53 11.30
N ALA A 72 -0.35 4.52 11.64
CA ALA A 72 -0.85 3.99 12.91
C ALA A 72 -2.23 3.37 12.69
N TYR A 73 -2.38 2.10 13.10
CA TYR A 73 -3.68 1.44 13.13
C TYR A 73 -4.34 1.65 14.48
N ARG A 74 -5.63 1.97 14.45
CA ARG A 74 -6.46 2.02 15.65
C ARG A 74 -6.79 0.60 16.10
N GLU A 75 -6.76 0.38 17.40
CA GLU A 75 -6.97 -0.95 17.97
C GLU A 75 -8.40 -1.47 17.77
N ASP A 76 -9.36 -0.56 17.88
CA ASP A 76 -10.79 -0.83 17.70
C ASP A 76 -11.20 -1.07 16.23
N GLU A 77 -10.35 -0.69 15.26
CA GLU A 77 -10.58 -0.90 13.83
C GLU A 77 -9.84 -2.12 13.26
N PHE A 78 -8.82 -2.62 13.98
CA PHE A 78 -7.87 -3.55 13.38
C PHE A 78 -8.46 -4.91 13.03
N ASP A 79 -9.41 -5.43 13.81
CA ASP A 79 -10.04 -6.72 13.51
C ASP A 79 -10.87 -6.66 12.23
N GLU A 80 -11.49 -5.52 11.94
CA GLU A 80 -12.19 -5.33 10.69
C GLU A 80 -11.22 -5.22 9.51
N ILE A 81 -10.09 -4.50 9.68
CA ILE A 81 -9.01 -4.45 8.68
C ILE A 81 -8.55 -5.86 8.32
N VAL A 82 -8.27 -6.69 9.33
CA VAL A 82 -7.91 -8.10 9.15
C VAL A 82 -9.02 -8.89 8.45
N GLY A 83 -10.29 -8.53 8.69
CA GLY A 83 -11.45 -9.18 8.07
C GLY A 83 -11.59 -8.93 6.56
N ILE A 84 -11.10 -7.80 6.04
CA ILE A 84 -11.36 -7.37 4.66
C ILE A 84 -10.09 -7.17 3.79
N CYS A 85 -8.91 -6.95 4.40
CA CYS A 85 -7.69 -6.71 3.65
C CYS A 85 -6.97 -8.00 3.29
N ASP A 86 -6.31 -8.01 2.14
CA ASP A 86 -5.46 -9.10 1.65
C ASP A 86 -3.98 -8.81 1.91
N HIS A 87 -3.61 -7.53 1.98
CA HIS A 87 -2.26 -7.08 2.30
C HIS A 87 -2.29 -5.98 3.36
N ILE A 88 -1.49 -6.13 4.42
CA ILE A 88 -1.39 -5.15 5.51
C ILE A 88 0.08 -4.73 5.67
N ILE A 89 0.35 -3.43 5.53
CA ILE A 89 1.70 -2.88 5.66
C ILE A 89 1.83 -2.18 7.01
N PHE A 90 2.81 -2.58 7.79
CA PHE A 90 3.12 -2.01 9.11
C PHE A 90 4.23 -0.97 9.01
N ASN A 91 4.08 0.11 9.76
CA ASN A 91 5.01 1.23 9.73
C ASN A 91 6.27 1.03 10.58
N SER A 92 6.25 0.08 11.51
CA SER A 92 7.35 -0.20 12.45
C SER A 92 7.29 -1.63 12.96
N PHE A 93 8.40 -2.13 13.49
CA PHE A 93 8.43 -3.43 14.18
C PHE A 93 7.52 -3.45 15.43
N SER A 94 7.42 -2.35 16.18
CA SER A 94 6.51 -2.28 17.33
C SER A 94 5.05 -2.43 16.92
N GLN A 95 4.68 -1.91 15.75
CA GLN A 95 3.34 -2.09 15.19
C GLN A 95 3.15 -3.54 14.72
N TRP A 96 4.14 -4.14 14.06
CA TRP A 96 4.14 -5.54 13.67
C TRP A 96 4.02 -6.47 14.88
N ASP A 97 4.87 -6.29 15.88
CA ASP A 97 4.85 -7.08 17.12
C ASP A 97 3.50 -7.00 17.84
N LYS A 98 2.83 -5.84 17.79
CA LYS A 98 1.51 -5.65 18.40
C LYS A 98 0.41 -6.43 17.68
N TYR A 99 0.46 -6.54 16.37
CA TYR A 99 -0.70 -6.97 15.56
C TYR A 99 -0.53 -8.32 14.87
N ARG A 100 0.69 -8.85 14.72
CA ARG A 100 0.97 -10.09 13.99
C ARG A 100 0.16 -11.30 14.49
N ASP A 101 -0.02 -11.42 15.80
CA ASP A 101 -0.77 -12.55 16.37
C ASP A 101 -2.26 -12.45 16.04
N ARG A 102 -2.82 -11.25 15.95
CA ARG A 102 -4.21 -11.03 15.51
C ARG A 102 -4.39 -11.39 14.05
N VAL A 103 -3.45 -11.01 13.18
CA VAL A 103 -3.45 -11.41 11.77
C VAL A 103 -3.40 -12.94 11.66
N LYS A 104 -2.47 -13.59 12.37
CA LYS A 104 -2.31 -15.05 12.37
C LYS A 104 -3.57 -15.76 12.89
N ALA A 105 -4.19 -15.26 13.96
CA ALA A 105 -5.38 -15.83 14.57
C ALA A 105 -6.63 -15.74 13.66
N SER A 106 -6.64 -14.86 12.67
CA SER A 106 -7.76 -14.72 11.72
C SER A 106 -7.98 -15.95 10.85
N GLY A 107 -6.95 -16.79 10.66
CA GLY A 107 -6.97 -17.93 9.74
C GLY A 107 -7.06 -17.55 8.26
N ARG A 108 -7.08 -16.26 7.92
CA ARG A 108 -7.05 -15.77 6.54
C ARG A 108 -5.62 -15.76 5.99
N LYS A 109 -5.47 -15.96 4.70
CA LYS A 109 -4.21 -15.68 4.01
C LYS A 109 -4.10 -14.18 3.80
N ILE A 110 -3.30 -13.52 4.61
CA ILE A 110 -3.01 -12.08 4.52
C ILE A 110 -1.50 -11.92 4.38
N GLU A 111 -1.05 -11.23 3.35
CA GLU A 111 0.36 -10.91 3.18
C GLU A 111 0.70 -9.66 3.99
N CYS A 112 1.72 -9.77 4.83
CA CYS A 112 2.17 -8.72 5.71
C CYS A 112 3.48 -8.11 5.23
N GLY A 113 3.56 -6.78 5.23
CA GLY A 113 4.77 -6.08 4.84
C GLY A 113 5.20 -5.03 5.86
N LEU A 114 6.45 -4.64 5.78
CA LEU A 114 7.02 -3.54 6.57
C LEU A 114 7.34 -2.37 5.65
N ARG A 115 6.91 -1.17 6.05
CA ARG A 115 7.37 0.05 5.38
C ARG A 115 8.77 0.38 5.86
N ILE A 116 9.68 0.50 4.90
CA ILE A 116 11.05 0.96 5.12
C ILE A 116 11.19 2.43 4.72
N ASN A 117 12.07 3.13 5.40
CA ASN A 117 12.54 4.47 5.03
C ASN A 117 13.99 4.34 4.55
N PRO A 118 14.27 4.42 3.26
CA PRO A 118 15.63 4.31 2.74
C PRO A 118 16.48 5.56 3.01
N GLU A 119 15.91 6.56 3.71
CA GLU A 119 16.60 7.83 4.07
C GLU A 119 17.13 8.60 2.83
N TYR A 120 16.52 8.30 1.68
CA TYR A 120 16.81 8.94 0.41
C TYR A 120 15.52 9.37 -0.29
N SER A 121 15.49 10.60 -0.77
CA SER A 121 14.42 11.14 -1.63
C SER A 121 14.93 12.37 -2.38
N GLU A 122 14.50 12.54 -3.61
CA GLU A 122 14.81 13.71 -4.45
C GLU A 122 13.65 14.74 -4.45
N ILE A 123 12.76 14.68 -3.46
CA ILE A 123 11.70 15.67 -3.29
C ILE A 123 12.29 16.94 -2.70
N GLU A 124 12.17 18.05 -3.43
CA GLU A 124 12.76 19.34 -3.07
C GLU A 124 12.09 20.00 -1.85
N THR A 125 10.81 19.73 -1.64
CA THR A 125 10.02 20.36 -0.58
C THR A 125 9.87 19.40 0.60
N ASP A 126 10.48 19.73 1.73
CA ASP A 126 10.55 18.89 2.93
C ASP A 126 9.20 18.38 3.42
N ILE A 127 8.14 19.19 3.36
CA ILE A 127 6.80 18.81 3.81
C ILE A 127 6.22 17.62 3.01
N TYR A 128 6.69 17.42 1.78
CA TYR A 128 6.28 16.30 0.91
C TYR A 128 7.32 15.18 0.89
N ASN A 129 8.48 15.38 1.55
CA ASN A 129 9.55 14.40 1.59
C ASN A 129 9.34 13.40 2.73
N PRO A 130 8.92 12.15 2.44
CA PRO A 130 8.68 11.15 3.47
C PRO A 130 9.95 10.60 4.10
N CYS A 131 11.12 10.94 3.54
CA CYS A 131 12.44 10.48 4.00
C CYS A 131 13.26 11.59 4.66
N CYS A 132 12.69 12.78 4.92
CA CYS A 132 13.39 13.86 5.59
C CYS A 132 13.77 13.47 7.03
N THR A 133 14.78 14.15 7.56
CA THR A 133 15.23 13.96 8.95
C THR A 133 14.06 14.10 9.93
N GLY A 134 13.89 13.13 10.82
CA GLY A 134 12.80 13.10 11.80
C GLY A 134 11.46 12.60 11.23
N SER A 135 11.43 12.11 10.00
CA SER A 135 10.23 11.45 9.46
C SER A 135 9.83 10.25 10.32
N ARG A 136 8.51 10.12 10.55
CA ARG A 136 7.91 8.98 11.26
C ARG A 136 7.45 7.86 10.32
N LEU A 137 7.72 7.97 9.02
CA LEU A 137 7.19 7.09 7.99
C LEU A 137 8.20 6.03 7.60
N GLY A 138 7.98 4.83 8.10
CA GLY A 138 8.80 3.66 7.80
C GLY A 138 9.99 3.48 8.75
N ILE A 139 10.62 2.34 8.63
CA ILE A 139 11.75 1.87 9.45
C ILE A 139 13.03 2.32 8.78
N THR A 140 13.87 3.08 9.47
CA THR A 140 15.23 3.44 9.01
C THR A 140 16.18 2.26 9.11
N LEU A 141 17.31 2.32 8.42
CA LEU A 141 18.32 1.25 8.47
C LEU A 141 18.80 0.98 9.89
N GLU A 142 19.03 2.03 10.68
CA GLU A 142 19.45 1.92 12.10
C GLU A 142 18.44 1.12 12.96
N ASN A 143 17.14 1.23 12.63
CA ASN A 143 16.05 0.59 13.38
C ASN A 143 15.59 -0.73 12.73
N PHE A 144 16.23 -1.18 11.66
CA PHE A 144 15.87 -2.41 10.98
C PHE A 144 16.39 -3.64 11.78
N ARG A 145 15.52 -4.65 11.91
CA ARG A 145 15.81 -5.88 12.68
C ARG A 145 15.68 -7.09 11.75
N ASP A 146 16.82 -7.60 11.27
CA ASP A 146 16.87 -8.78 10.38
C ASP A 146 16.31 -10.04 11.03
N ASP A 147 16.43 -10.14 12.35
CA ASP A 147 15.98 -11.27 13.16
C ASP A 147 14.46 -11.29 13.46
N ALA A 148 13.74 -10.23 13.08
CA ALA A 148 12.32 -10.04 13.38
C ALA A 148 11.41 -10.13 12.13
N LEU A 149 11.88 -10.80 11.07
CA LEU A 149 11.16 -10.88 9.79
C LEU A 149 10.24 -12.09 9.66
N GLU A 150 10.11 -12.92 10.69
CA GLU A 150 9.19 -14.07 10.65
C GLU A 150 7.75 -13.62 10.41
N GLY A 151 7.15 -14.12 9.32
CA GLY A 151 5.79 -13.76 8.89
C GLY A 151 5.67 -12.44 8.12
N VAL A 152 6.80 -11.84 7.75
CA VAL A 152 6.85 -10.67 6.86
C VAL A 152 7.07 -11.14 5.43
N ASP A 153 6.12 -10.86 4.54
CA ASP A 153 6.12 -11.31 3.14
C ASP A 153 6.82 -10.31 2.20
N GLY A 154 6.94 -9.05 2.61
CA GLY A 154 7.51 -8.04 1.74
C GLY A 154 7.87 -6.72 2.41
N LEU A 155 8.54 -5.89 1.63
CA LEU A 155 8.91 -4.54 2.03
C LEU A 155 8.17 -3.51 1.16
N HIS A 156 7.78 -2.43 1.79
CA HIS A 156 7.11 -1.31 1.15
C HIS A 156 7.92 -0.04 1.35
N PHE A 157 8.02 0.79 0.34
CA PHE A 157 8.58 2.13 0.46
C PHE A 157 7.77 3.16 -0.34
N HIS A 158 7.84 4.41 0.05
CA HIS A 158 7.22 5.53 -0.63
C HIS A 158 8.15 6.74 -0.49
N THR A 159 8.93 7.01 -1.52
CA THR A 159 10.02 8.00 -1.52
C THR A 159 9.87 9.03 -2.62
N MET A 160 8.90 8.84 -3.48
CA MET A 160 8.70 9.64 -4.69
C MET A 160 7.34 10.33 -4.66
N CYS A 161 7.30 11.55 -5.18
CA CYS A 161 6.07 12.29 -5.45
C CYS A 161 6.26 13.07 -6.75
N GLU A 162 5.42 12.82 -7.76
CA GLU A 162 5.45 13.47 -9.09
C GLU A 162 6.81 13.38 -9.83
N GLN A 163 7.58 12.33 -9.56
CA GLN A 163 8.91 12.11 -10.13
C GLN A 163 8.89 11.03 -11.22
N LYS A 164 9.94 11.01 -12.05
CA LYS A 164 10.10 10.05 -13.14
C LYS A 164 10.79 8.76 -12.69
N SER A 165 10.77 7.75 -13.55
CA SER A 165 11.31 6.41 -13.28
C SER A 165 12.83 6.36 -13.02
N ASP A 166 13.58 7.37 -13.45
CA ASP A 166 15.02 7.47 -13.19
C ASP A 166 15.32 7.67 -11.70
N VAL A 167 14.43 8.37 -10.96
CA VAL A 167 14.53 8.51 -9.50
C VAL A 167 14.39 7.15 -8.81
N LEU A 168 13.45 6.31 -9.27
CA LEU A 168 13.26 4.97 -8.71
C LEU A 168 14.53 4.10 -8.77
N LYS A 169 15.34 4.28 -9.82
CA LYS A 169 16.60 3.54 -9.95
C LYS A 169 17.69 3.96 -8.96
N ARG A 170 17.57 5.19 -8.43
CA ARG A 170 18.52 5.74 -7.46
C ARG A 170 18.08 5.50 -6.01
N THR A 171 16.78 5.24 -5.81
CA THR A 171 16.22 4.83 -4.52
C THR A 171 16.51 3.35 -4.24
#